data_e09f16d1c9f0d5f3d5a8910c0ab93242
#
_entry.id   e09f16d1c9f0d5f3d5a8910c0ab93242
#
_cell.length_a   1.000
_cell.length_b   1.000
_cell.length_c   1.000
_cell.angle_alpha   90.00
_cell.angle_beta   90.00
_cell.angle_gamma   90.00
#
_symmetry.space_group_name_H-M   'P 1'
#
loop_
_entity.id
_entity.type
_entity.pdbx_description
1 polymer ?
#
loop_
_entity_poly.entity_id
_entity_poly.type
_entity_poly.pdbx_seq_one_letter_code
_entity_poly.pdbx_strand_id
1 'polypeptide(L)'
;MKCAEVYKELYHQEPFDVAFCPYRISPLGAHIDHQYGKINGLAIDKGIHMAYHPKQNGVVELQSLNFPKRAQFFVSAVPEEKQGDWADHLRGAAKMLGEKYRLKIGLSGIIEGSLPIGGLSSSASVIICFLSALCKVNGIHLEP
;
A
#
# COMPACT_ATOMS: atom_id res chain seq x y z
N MET A 1 11.15 13.25 3.25
CA MET A 1 10.26 12.39 2.41
C MET A 1 9.10 13.24 1.93
N LYS A 2 8.96 13.32 0.64
CA LYS A 2 7.94 14.18 0.01
C LYS A 2 6.51 13.82 0.41
N CYS A 3 6.20 12.52 0.56
CA CYS A 3 4.86 12.08 0.97
C CYS A 3 4.46 12.61 2.36
N ALA A 4 5.39 12.68 3.31
CA ALA A 4 5.13 13.20 4.65
C ALA A 4 4.92 14.73 4.63
N GLU A 5 5.71 15.45 3.84
CA GLU A 5 5.56 16.90 3.65
C GLU A 5 4.21 17.24 3.01
N VAL A 6 3.86 16.54 1.91
CA VAL A 6 2.57 16.72 1.25
C VAL A 6 1.41 16.32 2.17
N TYR A 7 1.59 15.27 3.00
CA TYR A 7 0.58 14.88 3.98
C TYR A 7 0.30 16.03 4.96
N LYS A 8 1.36 16.61 5.52
CA LYS A 8 1.28 17.75 6.45
C LYS A 8 0.61 18.98 5.82
N GLU A 9 0.98 19.30 4.59
CA GLU A 9 0.36 20.43 3.85
C GLU A 9 -1.12 20.19 3.58
N LEU A 10 -1.50 18.98 3.17
CA LEU A 10 -2.87 18.66 2.77
C LEU A 10 -3.84 18.51 3.96
N TYR A 11 -3.38 17.87 5.02
CA TYR A 11 -4.22 17.55 6.18
C TYR A 11 -4.00 18.47 7.39
N HIS A 12 -3.05 19.42 7.31
CA HIS A 12 -2.66 20.34 8.38
C HIS A 12 -2.32 19.66 9.71
N GLN A 13 -1.78 18.42 9.61
CA GLN A 13 -1.32 17.63 10.76
C GLN A 13 -0.16 16.72 10.35
N GLU A 14 0.64 16.34 11.33
CA GLU A 14 1.70 15.34 11.11
C GLU A 14 1.08 13.98 10.78
N PRO A 15 1.69 13.17 9.90
CA PRO A 15 1.28 11.79 9.75
C PRO A 15 1.50 11.02 11.07
N PHE A 16 0.67 10.02 11.32
CA PHE A 16 0.84 9.12 12.47
C PHE A 16 2.13 8.29 12.33
N ASP A 17 2.42 7.86 11.12
CA ASP A 17 3.61 7.09 10.80
C ASP A 17 3.88 7.12 9.30
N VAL A 18 5.08 6.63 8.91
CA VAL A 18 5.47 6.44 7.51
C VAL A 18 5.88 4.99 7.30
N ALA A 19 5.08 4.25 6.55
CA ALA A 19 5.42 2.89 6.12
C ALA A 19 6.39 2.94 4.93
N PHE A 20 7.31 1.99 4.89
CA PHE A 20 8.24 1.80 3.78
C PHE A 20 8.27 0.33 3.35
N CYS A 21 8.19 0.09 2.05
CA CYS A 21 8.44 -1.22 1.47
C CYS A 21 9.43 -1.09 0.31
N PRO A 22 10.59 -1.76 0.38
CA PRO A 22 11.59 -1.70 -0.68
C PRO A 22 11.08 -2.33 -1.98
N TYR A 23 11.60 -1.86 -3.10
CA TYR A 23 11.48 -2.59 -4.35
C TYR A 23 12.38 -3.82 -4.35
N ARG A 24 12.02 -4.78 -5.18
CA ARG A 24 12.77 -6.00 -5.39
C ARG A 24 13.19 -6.11 -6.85
N ILE A 25 14.44 -6.46 -7.06
CA ILE A 25 14.93 -6.97 -8.34
C ILE A 25 15.07 -8.49 -8.26
N SER A 26 14.70 -9.19 -9.33
CA SER A 26 14.82 -10.64 -9.43
C SER A 26 15.67 -10.96 -10.66
N PRO A 27 17.00 -11.04 -10.52
CA PRO A 27 17.90 -11.31 -11.65
C PRO A 27 17.63 -12.66 -12.32
N LEU A 28 17.14 -13.65 -11.55
CA LEU A 28 16.76 -14.96 -12.06
C LEU A 28 15.36 -15.33 -11.59
N GLY A 29 14.53 -15.82 -12.53
CA GLY A 29 13.25 -16.43 -12.24
C GLY A 29 12.08 -15.44 -11.97
N ALA A 30 12.18 -14.19 -12.43
CA ALA A 30 11.16 -13.15 -12.15
C ALA A 30 9.73 -13.51 -12.59
N HIS A 31 9.56 -14.45 -13.53
CA HIS A 31 8.27 -14.84 -14.08
C HIS A 31 7.96 -16.34 -13.99
N ILE A 32 8.69 -17.09 -13.18
CA ILE A 32 8.53 -18.55 -13.03
C ILE A 32 8.18 -19.00 -11.61
N ASP A 33 7.97 -18.08 -10.68
CA ASP A 33 7.56 -18.36 -9.31
C ASP A 33 6.22 -19.12 -9.25
N HIS A 34 5.25 -18.75 -10.10
CA HIS A 34 3.96 -19.43 -10.21
C HIS A 34 4.06 -20.86 -10.81
N GLN A 35 5.20 -21.23 -11.37
CA GLN A 35 5.50 -22.57 -11.91
C GLN A 35 6.44 -23.37 -10.98
N TYR A 36 6.57 -22.95 -9.73
CA TYR A 36 7.49 -23.55 -8.75
C TYR A 36 8.96 -23.53 -9.18
N GLY A 37 9.31 -22.64 -10.11
CA GLY A 37 10.69 -22.39 -10.51
C GLY A 37 11.50 -21.74 -9.41
N LYS A 38 12.82 -21.97 -9.41
CA LYS A 38 13.73 -21.29 -8.49
C LYS A 38 13.87 -19.83 -8.87
N ILE A 39 13.70 -18.96 -7.89
CA ILE A 39 13.88 -17.51 -8.05
C ILE A 39 14.92 -17.01 -7.08
N ASN A 40 15.54 -15.89 -7.41
CA ASN A 40 16.29 -15.09 -6.44
C ASN A 40 15.76 -13.66 -6.48
N GLY A 41 16.01 -12.94 -5.39
CA GLY A 41 15.58 -11.55 -5.28
C GLY A 41 16.47 -10.79 -4.32
N LEU A 42 16.63 -9.50 -4.62
CA LEU A 42 17.34 -8.55 -3.79
C LEU A 42 16.43 -7.36 -3.52
N ALA A 43 16.29 -6.98 -2.27
CA ALA A 43 15.71 -5.69 -1.92
C ALA A 43 16.72 -4.58 -2.22
N ILE A 44 16.23 -3.46 -2.73
CA ILE A 44 17.04 -2.28 -3.01
C ILE A 44 16.66 -1.12 -2.07
N ASP A 45 17.49 -0.09 -2.00
CA ASP A 45 17.30 1.08 -1.14
C ASP A 45 16.20 2.05 -1.63
N LYS A 46 15.56 1.73 -2.74
CA LYS A 46 14.40 2.44 -3.30
C LYS A 46 13.13 1.63 -3.06
N GLY A 47 12.01 2.31 -2.93
CA GLY A 47 10.75 1.63 -2.64
C GLY A 47 9.55 2.56 -2.60
N ILE A 48 8.50 2.06 -2.00
CA ILE A 48 7.27 2.79 -1.72
C ILE A 48 7.31 3.34 -0.30
N HIS A 49 7.03 4.62 -0.17
CA HIS A 49 6.76 5.27 1.11
C HIS A 49 5.27 5.63 1.20
N MET A 50 4.69 5.51 2.35
CA MET A 50 3.32 5.90 2.62
C MET A 50 3.24 6.61 3.97
N ALA A 51 3.01 7.92 3.92
CA ALA A 51 2.68 8.70 5.10
C ALA A 51 1.18 8.56 5.38
N TYR A 52 0.78 8.21 6.60
CA TYR A 52 -0.61 7.90 6.90
C TYR A 52 -1.03 8.28 8.33
N HIS A 53 -2.35 8.36 8.52
CA HIS A 53 -2.98 8.57 9.82
C HIS A 53 -4.27 7.75 9.91
N PRO A 54 -4.58 7.12 11.06
CA PRO A 54 -5.80 6.35 11.23
C PRO A 54 -7.07 7.20 11.11
N LYS A 55 -8.12 6.63 10.53
CA LYS A 55 -9.47 7.20 10.46
C LYS A 55 -10.46 6.29 11.17
N GLN A 56 -11.00 6.76 12.29
CA GLN A 56 -11.90 5.97 13.15
C GLN A 56 -13.23 5.62 12.48
N ASN A 57 -13.63 6.35 11.44
CA ASN A 57 -14.85 6.11 10.68
C ASN A 57 -14.75 4.96 9.67
N GLY A 58 -13.62 4.26 9.60
CA GLY A 58 -13.41 3.14 8.68
C GLY A 58 -13.20 3.51 7.21
N VAL A 59 -13.06 4.79 6.89
CA VAL A 59 -12.80 5.26 5.53
C VAL A 59 -11.31 5.16 5.22
N VAL A 60 -10.97 4.60 4.06
CA VAL A 60 -9.64 4.68 3.47
C VAL A 60 -9.65 5.77 2.41
N GLU A 61 -8.77 6.74 2.56
CA GLU A 61 -8.54 7.83 1.59
C GLU A 61 -7.08 7.80 1.18
N LEU A 62 -6.81 7.56 -0.08
CA LEU A 62 -5.46 7.45 -0.61
C LEU A 62 -5.23 8.41 -1.76
N GLN A 63 -4.07 9.04 -1.75
CA GLN A 63 -3.57 9.83 -2.86
C GLN A 63 -2.16 9.36 -3.22
N SER A 64 -1.90 9.20 -4.50
CA SER A 64 -0.57 8.91 -5.01
C SER A 64 0.10 10.18 -5.53
N LEU A 65 1.40 10.33 -5.29
CA LEU A 65 2.19 11.39 -5.92
C LEU A 65 2.61 11.03 -7.36
N ASN A 66 2.44 9.76 -7.74
CA ASN A 66 2.81 9.23 -9.05
C ASN A 66 1.64 9.10 -10.02
N PHE A 67 0.41 9.02 -9.50
CA PHE A 67 -0.81 8.83 -10.28
C PHE A 67 -1.87 9.87 -9.96
N PRO A 68 -2.66 10.30 -10.96
CA PRO A 68 -3.80 11.15 -10.72
C PRO A 68 -4.92 10.42 -9.99
N LYS A 69 -5.89 11.18 -9.53
CA LYS A 69 -7.09 10.75 -8.80
C LYS A 69 -6.80 10.23 -7.40
N ARG A 70 -7.72 10.55 -6.50
CA ARG A 70 -7.78 10.00 -5.15
C ARG A 70 -8.60 8.72 -5.16
N ALA A 71 -8.25 7.80 -4.28
CA ALA A 71 -9.06 6.61 -4.03
C ALA A 71 -9.72 6.74 -2.65
N GLN A 72 -10.99 6.38 -2.57
CA GLN A 72 -11.74 6.39 -1.33
C GLN A 72 -12.66 5.18 -1.28
N PHE A 73 -12.64 4.47 -0.15
CA PHE A 73 -13.54 3.34 0.11
C PHE A 73 -13.64 3.05 1.61
N PHE A 74 -14.65 2.30 2.02
CA PHE A 74 -14.80 1.81 3.39
C PHE A 74 -14.13 0.45 3.56
N VAL A 75 -13.43 0.23 4.68
CA VAL A 75 -12.86 -1.10 5.00
C VAL A 75 -13.94 -2.16 5.20
N SER A 76 -15.16 -1.76 5.60
CA SER A 76 -16.32 -2.62 5.80
C SER A 76 -17.13 -2.89 4.53
N ALA A 77 -16.89 -2.15 3.46
CA ALA A 77 -17.64 -2.22 2.21
C ALA A 77 -16.74 -1.89 1.00
N VAL A 78 -15.72 -2.71 0.80
CA VAL A 78 -14.82 -2.56 -0.34
C VAL A 78 -15.57 -2.91 -1.63
N PRO A 79 -15.51 -2.04 -2.67
CA PRO A 79 -16.14 -2.33 -3.96
C PRO A 79 -15.69 -3.67 -4.54
N GLU A 80 -16.62 -4.47 -5.02
CA GLU A 80 -16.33 -5.78 -5.63
C GLU A 80 -15.78 -5.65 -7.05
N GLU A 81 -16.27 -4.64 -7.79
CA GLU A 81 -15.85 -4.39 -9.15
C GLU A 81 -14.59 -3.52 -9.18
N LYS A 82 -13.71 -3.86 -10.12
CA LYS A 82 -12.52 -3.04 -10.40
C LYS A 82 -12.95 -1.68 -10.92
N GLN A 83 -12.34 -0.63 -10.39
CA GLN A 83 -12.56 0.75 -10.81
C GLN A 83 -11.70 1.15 -12.01
N GLY A 84 -10.70 0.31 -12.37
CA GLY A 84 -9.78 0.57 -13.46
C GLY A 84 -8.73 1.64 -13.13
N ASP A 85 -8.44 1.86 -11.86
CA ASP A 85 -7.46 2.84 -11.41
C ASP A 85 -6.28 2.19 -10.65
N TRP A 86 -5.31 3.01 -10.28
CA TRP A 86 -4.08 2.59 -9.59
C TRP A 86 -4.34 1.93 -8.22
N ALA A 87 -5.49 2.17 -7.62
CA ALA A 87 -5.81 1.68 -6.27
C ALA A 87 -6.56 0.34 -6.26
N ASP A 88 -6.86 -0.26 -7.40
CA ASP A 88 -7.58 -1.54 -7.47
C ASP A 88 -6.85 -2.66 -6.72
N HIS A 89 -5.52 -2.70 -6.78
CA HIS A 89 -4.72 -3.67 -6.02
C HIS A 89 -4.85 -3.46 -4.50
N LEU A 90 -4.97 -2.21 -4.06
CA LEU A 90 -5.11 -1.87 -2.64
C LEU A 90 -6.52 -2.20 -2.13
N ARG A 91 -7.55 -1.97 -2.94
CA ARG A 91 -8.93 -2.42 -2.63
C ARG A 91 -8.99 -3.94 -2.48
N GLY A 92 -8.41 -4.68 -3.43
CA GLY A 92 -8.32 -6.14 -3.36
C GLY A 92 -7.59 -6.62 -2.10
N ALA A 93 -6.48 -6.00 -1.76
CA ALA A 93 -5.71 -6.31 -0.56
C ALA A 93 -6.51 -6.04 0.73
N ALA A 94 -7.19 -4.90 0.82
CA ALA A 94 -8.06 -4.58 1.96
C ALA A 94 -9.22 -5.57 2.10
N LYS A 95 -9.83 -5.99 0.99
CA LYS A 95 -10.89 -7.00 0.97
C LYS A 95 -10.40 -8.33 1.52
N MET A 96 -9.29 -8.84 1.02
CA MET A 96 -8.69 -10.09 1.47
C MET A 96 -8.29 -10.07 2.95
N LEU A 97 -7.74 -8.96 3.41
CA LEU A 97 -7.42 -8.77 4.83
C LEU A 97 -8.69 -8.75 5.68
N GLY A 98 -9.74 -8.10 5.20
CA GLY A 98 -11.04 -8.00 5.86
C GLY A 98 -11.80 -9.33 5.97
N GLU A 99 -11.55 -10.28 5.08
CA GLU A 99 -12.08 -11.64 5.16
C GLU A 99 -11.47 -12.45 6.32
N LYS A 100 -10.22 -12.16 6.66
CA LYS A 100 -9.49 -12.84 7.74
C LYS A 100 -9.58 -12.11 9.08
N TYR A 101 -9.57 -10.79 9.04
CA TYR A 101 -9.58 -9.94 10.23
C TYR A 101 -10.70 -8.91 10.12
N ARG A 102 -11.38 -8.64 11.23
CA ARG A 102 -12.41 -7.60 11.28
C ARG A 102 -11.78 -6.21 11.28
N LEU A 103 -11.72 -5.57 10.12
CA LEU A 103 -11.24 -4.21 9.97
C LEU A 103 -12.30 -3.21 10.44
N LYS A 104 -11.90 -2.26 11.28
CA LYS A 104 -12.77 -1.20 11.82
C LYS A 104 -12.24 0.19 11.49
N ILE A 105 -10.92 0.33 11.46
CA ILE A 105 -10.21 1.60 11.30
C ILE A 105 -9.69 1.68 9.87
N GLY A 106 -10.04 2.77 9.20
CA GLY A 106 -9.46 3.14 7.93
C GLY A 106 -8.21 4.00 8.13
N LEU A 107 -7.77 4.64 7.07
CA LEU A 107 -6.65 5.57 7.11
C LEU A 107 -6.73 6.61 5.99
N SER A 108 -6.14 7.77 6.23
CA SER A 108 -5.76 8.70 5.17
C SER A 108 -4.29 8.48 4.85
N GLY A 109 -3.91 8.47 3.58
CA GLY A 109 -2.53 8.18 3.20
C GLY A 109 -2.09 8.88 1.91
N ILE A 110 -0.82 9.28 1.90
CA ILE A 110 -0.11 9.78 0.72
C ILE A 110 0.98 8.80 0.36
N ILE A 111 0.92 8.28 -0.86
CA ILE A 111 1.84 7.26 -1.37
C ILE A 111 2.82 7.88 -2.36
N GLU A 112 4.08 7.55 -2.18
CA GLU A 112 5.19 7.98 -3.03
C GLU A 112 6.04 6.79 -3.45
N GLY A 113 6.18 6.57 -4.77
CA GLY A 113 7.15 5.65 -5.34
C GLY A 113 8.43 6.36 -5.75
N SER A 114 9.57 5.81 -5.36
CA SER A 114 10.89 6.45 -5.58
C SER A 114 11.40 6.35 -7.02
N LEU A 115 10.86 5.42 -7.82
CA LEU A 115 11.31 5.15 -9.19
C LEU A 115 10.11 5.00 -10.14
N PRO A 116 10.32 5.24 -11.45
CA PRO A 116 9.31 4.95 -12.46
C PRO A 116 8.85 3.49 -12.42
N ILE A 117 7.60 3.25 -12.75
CA ILE A 117 6.98 1.94 -12.73
C ILE A 117 7.54 1.07 -13.84
N GLY A 118 7.97 -0.14 -13.51
CA GLY A 118 8.40 -1.17 -14.45
C GLY A 118 9.49 -2.08 -13.90
N GLY A 119 9.27 -3.40 -13.91
CA GLY A 119 10.27 -4.41 -13.60
C GLY A 119 10.78 -4.51 -12.16
N LEU A 120 10.28 -3.68 -11.23
CA LEU A 120 10.78 -3.57 -9.84
C LEU A 120 9.81 -4.12 -8.79
N SER A 121 8.82 -4.92 -9.19
CA SER A 121 7.77 -5.44 -8.29
C SER A 121 7.03 -4.34 -7.53
N SER A 122 6.79 -3.20 -8.17
CA SER A 122 6.16 -2.01 -7.55
C SER A 122 4.75 -2.28 -7.04
N SER A 123 3.96 -3.11 -7.74
CA SER A 123 2.62 -3.51 -7.29
C SER A 123 2.66 -4.30 -5.98
N ALA A 124 3.59 -5.26 -5.84
CA ALA A 124 3.76 -6.00 -4.60
C ALA A 124 4.22 -5.07 -3.47
N SER A 125 5.17 -4.17 -3.72
CA SER A 125 5.68 -3.24 -2.72
C SER A 125 4.61 -2.27 -2.22
N VAL A 126 3.76 -1.72 -3.09
CA VAL A 126 2.67 -0.83 -2.66
C VAL A 126 1.61 -1.58 -1.86
N ILE A 127 1.27 -2.82 -2.25
CA ILE A 127 0.33 -3.66 -1.50
C ILE A 127 0.86 -3.93 -0.09
N ILE A 128 2.12 -4.36 0.05
CA ILE A 128 2.73 -4.67 1.35
C ILE A 128 2.81 -3.41 2.20
N CYS A 129 3.22 -2.28 1.63
CA CYS A 129 3.29 -0.99 2.33
C CYS A 129 1.92 -0.59 2.89
N PHE A 130 0.87 -0.67 2.07
CA PHE A 130 -0.51 -0.38 2.46
C PHE A 130 -1.05 -1.36 3.52
N LEU A 131 -0.85 -2.67 3.33
CA LEU A 131 -1.29 -3.68 4.30
C LEU A 131 -0.59 -3.51 5.65
N SER A 132 0.71 -3.19 5.65
CA SER A 132 1.45 -2.92 6.89
C SER A 132 0.84 -1.75 7.66
N ALA A 133 0.50 -0.66 6.98
CA ALA A 133 -0.17 0.49 7.57
C ALA A 133 -1.57 0.13 8.09
N LEU A 134 -2.36 -0.57 7.28
CA LEU A 134 -3.73 -0.97 7.65
C LEU A 134 -3.76 -1.94 8.84
N CYS A 135 -2.83 -2.89 8.89
CA CYS A 135 -2.64 -3.76 10.04
C CYS A 135 -2.27 -2.97 11.30
N LYS A 136 -1.31 -2.06 11.18
CA LYS A 136 -0.85 -1.25 12.32
C LYS A 136 -1.96 -0.41 12.93
N VAL A 137 -2.79 0.26 12.14
CA VAL A 137 -3.89 1.07 12.66
C VAL A 137 -5.02 0.22 13.26
N ASN A 138 -5.18 -1.03 12.85
CA ASN A 138 -6.15 -1.97 13.40
C ASN A 138 -5.59 -2.89 14.51
N GLY A 139 -4.34 -2.71 14.92
CA GLY A 139 -3.71 -3.53 15.96
C GLY A 139 -3.53 -5.00 15.56
N ILE A 140 -3.41 -5.29 14.26
CA ILE A 140 -3.23 -6.64 13.73
C ILE A 140 -1.74 -6.95 13.66
N HIS A 141 -1.32 -8.00 14.34
CA HIS A 141 0.02 -8.54 14.26
C HIS A 141 0.02 -9.74 13.31
N LEU A 142 0.79 -9.63 12.23
CA LEU A 142 1.00 -10.72 11.29
C LEU A 142 2.28 -11.46 11.70
N GLU A 143 2.17 -12.78 11.86
CA GLU A 143 3.34 -13.63 12.02
C GLU A 143 4.08 -13.75 10.67
N PRO A 144 5.41 -13.88 10.69
CA PRO A 144 6.23 -14.03 9.49
C PRO A 144 5.88 -15.28 8.67
#